data_9a241ccce9739a7676b10b484cc52e83
#
_entry.id   9a241ccce9739a7676b10b484cc52e83
#
_cell.length_a   1.000
_cell.length_b   1.000
_cell.length_c   1.000
_cell.angle_alpha   90.00
_cell.angle_beta   90.00
_cell.angle_gamma   90.00
#
_symmetry.space_group_name_H-M   'P 1'
#
loop_
_entity.id
_entity.type
_entity.pdbx_description
1 polymer ?
#
loop_
_entity_poly.entity_id
_entity_poly.type
_entity_poly.pdbx_seq_one_letter_code
_entity_poly.pdbx_strand_id
1 'polypeptide(L)'
;MVEATIRMLDANVSYSPVRASRGKVVRAEPIAALYEQGKIYHVGAFPALEDQMCAFTTDFDRKVAGYSPDRVDALVWALSDLFVQAGKDDGYIEWLRDEAMKLKQPAPPVPKTNYAVGSIEWCREHGVNPEDVD
;
A
#
# COMPACT_ATOMS: atom_id res chain seq x y z
N MET A 1 4.36 31.55 0.74
CA MET A 1 3.61 31.79 -0.50
C MET A 1 2.45 30.81 -0.65
N VAL A 2 2.67 29.49 -0.73
CA VAL A 2 1.60 28.48 -0.92
C VAL A 2 0.52 28.54 0.15
N GLU A 3 0.88 28.59 1.44
CA GLU A 3 -0.07 28.67 2.55
C GLU A 3 -0.99 29.89 2.43
N ALA A 4 -0.43 31.05 2.14
CA ALA A 4 -1.21 32.29 2.00
C ALA A 4 -2.23 32.16 0.84
N THR A 5 -1.83 31.55 -0.28
CA THR A 5 -2.74 31.33 -1.42
C THR A 5 -3.87 30.37 -1.05
N ILE A 6 -3.57 29.26 -0.35
CA ILE A 6 -4.59 28.31 0.10
C ILE A 6 -5.58 28.97 1.07
N ARG A 7 -5.08 29.72 2.05
CA ARG A 7 -5.93 30.42 3.03
C ARG A 7 -6.77 31.54 2.44
N MET A 8 -6.33 32.12 1.30
CA MET A 8 -7.14 33.09 0.56
C MET A 8 -8.33 32.42 -0.15
N LEU A 9 -8.19 31.17 -0.57
CA LEU A 9 -9.26 30.41 -1.22
C LEU A 9 -10.21 29.82 -0.21
N ASP A 10 -9.70 29.25 0.86
CA ASP A 10 -10.48 28.71 1.98
C ASP A 10 -9.66 28.77 3.27
N ALA A 11 -10.12 29.61 4.21
CA ALA A 11 -9.46 29.81 5.50
C ALA A 11 -9.53 28.58 6.42
N ASN A 12 -10.47 27.66 6.18
CA ASN A 12 -10.70 26.47 7.01
C ASN A 12 -9.87 25.27 6.58
N VAL A 13 -9.16 25.34 5.44
CA VAL A 13 -8.30 24.22 4.98
C VAL A 13 -7.17 24.00 5.97
N SER A 14 -7.07 22.79 6.49
CA SER A 14 -5.92 22.37 7.29
C SER A 14 -4.67 22.34 6.41
N TYR A 15 -3.68 23.14 6.77
CA TYR A 15 -2.41 23.22 6.05
C TYR A 15 -1.27 22.84 6.98
N SER A 16 -0.48 21.86 6.56
CA SER A 16 0.75 21.45 7.23
C SER A 16 1.91 21.40 6.24
N PRO A 17 2.98 22.18 6.44
CA PRO A 17 4.13 22.12 5.56
C PRO A 17 4.92 20.83 5.74
N VAL A 18 5.19 20.14 4.65
CA VAL A 18 6.04 18.94 4.65
C VAL A 18 7.41 19.24 4.05
N ARG A 19 8.44 18.62 4.62
CA ARG A 19 9.82 18.73 4.15
C ARG A 19 10.40 17.35 3.85
N ALA A 20 10.93 17.20 2.65
CA ALA A 20 11.59 15.97 2.25
C ALA A 20 12.95 15.84 2.94
N SER A 21 13.10 14.83 3.79
CA SER A 21 14.38 14.44 4.41
C SER A 21 15.05 13.26 3.68
N ARG A 22 14.31 12.54 2.84
CA ARG A 22 14.76 11.36 2.09
C ARG A 22 14.38 11.48 0.61
N GLY A 23 15.03 10.68 -0.24
CA GLY A 23 14.71 10.58 -1.67
C GLY A 23 13.26 10.12 -1.92
N LYS A 24 12.70 10.47 -3.09
CA LYS A 24 11.31 10.12 -3.47
C LYS A 24 11.07 8.61 -3.42
N VAL A 25 12.00 7.80 -3.91
CA VAL A 25 11.91 6.34 -3.92
C VAL A 25 11.77 5.79 -2.50
N VAL A 26 12.67 6.17 -1.59
CA VAL A 26 12.67 5.71 -0.20
C VAL A 26 11.38 6.08 0.54
N ARG A 27 10.77 7.23 0.20
CA ARG A 27 9.47 7.63 0.76
C ARG A 27 8.32 6.82 0.20
N ALA A 28 8.42 6.36 -1.05
CA ALA A 28 7.37 5.59 -1.70
C ALA A 28 7.32 4.12 -1.27
N GLU A 29 8.43 3.54 -0.81
CA GLU A 29 8.49 2.12 -0.41
C GLU A 29 7.39 1.70 0.58
N PRO A 30 7.15 2.38 1.72
CA PRO A 30 6.10 1.99 2.64
C PRO A 30 4.71 2.12 2.04
N ILE A 31 4.50 3.05 1.12
CA ILE A 31 3.22 3.23 0.44
C ILE A 31 2.99 2.12 -0.59
N ALA A 32 4.03 1.73 -1.33
CA ALA A 32 3.98 0.57 -2.24
C ALA A 32 3.58 -0.70 -1.48
N ALA A 33 4.15 -0.95 -0.30
CA ALA A 33 3.77 -2.08 0.54
C ALA A 33 2.30 -2.06 0.97
N LEU A 34 1.70 -0.88 1.20
CA LEU A 34 0.26 -0.77 1.49
C LEU A 34 -0.62 -1.11 0.28
N TYR A 35 -0.19 -0.77 -0.93
CA TYR A 35 -0.85 -1.19 -2.17
C TYR A 35 -0.78 -2.71 -2.36
N GLU A 36 0.39 -3.30 -2.18
CA GLU A 36 0.59 -4.76 -2.27
C GLU A 36 -0.27 -5.53 -1.26
N GLN A 37 -0.48 -4.97 -0.07
CA GLN A 37 -1.36 -5.53 0.95
C GLN A 37 -2.85 -5.29 0.68
N GLY A 38 -3.22 -4.62 -0.41
CA GLY A 38 -4.59 -4.28 -0.72
C GLY A 38 -5.27 -3.34 0.27
N LYS A 39 -4.49 -2.47 0.93
CA LYS A 39 -5.02 -1.48 1.91
C LYS A 39 -5.38 -0.16 1.27
N ILE A 40 -4.94 0.07 0.04
CA ILE A 40 -5.20 1.30 -0.72
C ILE A 40 -5.86 0.91 -2.05
N TYR A 41 -6.96 1.59 -2.35
CA TYR A 41 -7.69 1.41 -3.60
C TYR A 41 -8.00 2.78 -4.21
N HIS A 42 -7.94 2.86 -5.53
CA HIS A 42 -8.41 4.03 -6.27
C HIS A 42 -9.89 3.86 -6.61
N VAL A 43 -10.69 4.88 -6.32
CA VAL A 43 -12.10 4.94 -6.72
C VAL A 43 -12.18 5.72 -8.04
N GLY A 44 -12.26 4.99 -9.16
CA GLY A 44 -12.22 5.54 -10.51
C GLY A 44 -10.83 5.42 -11.16
N ALA A 45 -10.71 5.91 -12.39
CA ALA A 45 -9.49 5.88 -13.18
C ALA A 45 -8.73 7.21 -13.09
N PHE A 46 -7.43 7.14 -12.86
CA PHE A 46 -6.51 8.28 -12.81
C PHE A 46 -5.31 8.07 -13.77
N PRO A 47 -5.54 8.02 -15.09
CA PRO A 47 -4.52 7.56 -16.05
C PRO A 47 -3.17 8.26 -15.88
N ALA A 48 -3.15 9.58 -15.76
CA ALA A 48 -1.91 10.35 -15.63
C ALA A 48 -1.15 10.11 -14.32
N LEU A 49 -1.82 9.65 -13.25
CA LEU A 49 -1.19 9.22 -12.01
C LEU A 49 -0.71 7.77 -12.14
N GLU A 50 -1.55 6.90 -12.65
CA GLU A 50 -1.29 5.47 -12.83
C GLU A 50 -0.10 5.25 -13.77
N ASP A 51 0.00 5.99 -14.87
CA ASP A 51 1.16 5.99 -15.77
C ASP A 51 2.45 6.37 -15.03
N GLN A 52 2.39 7.40 -14.19
CA GLN A 52 3.54 7.78 -13.36
C GLN A 52 3.88 6.73 -12.30
N MET A 53 2.90 6.08 -11.70
CA MET A 53 3.12 5.00 -10.73
C MET A 53 3.81 3.80 -11.40
N CYS A 54 3.35 3.39 -12.58
CA CYS A 54 3.96 2.29 -13.33
C CYS A 54 5.40 2.60 -13.79
N ALA A 55 5.68 3.84 -14.13
CA ALA A 55 7.02 4.28 -14.55
C ALA A 55 7.98 4.54 -13.39
N PHE A 56 7.47 4.65 -12.16
CA PHE A 56 8.26 5.02 -10.99
C PHE A 56 8.88 3.78 -10.33
N THR A 57 10.03 3.38 -10.84
CA THR A 57 10.82 2.25 -10.35
C THR A 57 11.99 2.70 -9.47
N THR A 58 12.69 1.77 -8.84
CA THR A 58 13.84 2.06 -7.96
C THR A 58 15.01 2.71 -8.69
N ASP A 59 15.12 2.48 -10.00
CA ASP A 59 16.11 3.02 -10.92
C ASP A 59 15.61 4.24 -11.74
N PHE A 60 14.47 4.82 -11.33
CA PHE A 60 13.90 5.99 -12.00
C PHE A 60 14.90 7.15 -12.05
N ASP A 61 15.32 7.51 -13.26
CA ASP A 61 16.17 8.68 -13.51
C ASP A 61 15.36 9.79 -14.19
N ARG A 62 15.18 10.90 -13.46
CA ARG A 62 14.50 12.10 -13.95
C ARG A 62 15.11 12.67 -15.23
N LYS A 63 16.44 12.52 -15.42
CA LYS A 63 17.11 13.05 -16.62
C LYS A 63 16.77 12.25 -17.85
N VAL A 64 16.65 10.91 -17.68
CA VAL A 64 16.27 9.98 -18.75
C VAL A 64 14.79 10.11 -19.06
N ALA A 65 13.96 10.19 -18.04
CA ALA A 65 12.51 10.31 -18.18
C ALA A 65 12.04 11.66 -18.71
N GLY A 66 12.84 12.72 -18.55
CA GLY A 66 12.49 14.07 -18.99
C GLY A 66 11.42 14.77 -18.15
N TYR A 67 10.92 14.13 -17.07
CA TYR A 67 9.92 14.71 -16.17
C TYR A 67 10.17 14.32 -14.70
N SER A 68 9.49 15.02 -13.79
CA SER A 68 9.47 14.69 -12.38
C SER A 68 8.17 13.92 -12.03
N PRO A 69 8.22 12.82 -11.25
CA PRO A 69 7.03 12.07 -10.88
C PRO A 69 6.26 12.79 -9.75
N ASP A 70 5.79 14.00 -10.02
CA ASP A 70 5.23 14.89 -9.00
C ASP A 70 3.85 14.44 -8.53
N ARG A 71 3.07 13.76 -9.39
CA ARG A 71 1.76 13.18 -8.97
C ARG A 71 1.97 12.02 -8.01
N VAL A 72 2.94 11.16 -8.29
CA VAL A 72 3.31 10.06 -7.37
C VAL A 72 3.84 10.62 -6.05
N ASP A 73 4.69 11.63 -6.09
CA ASP A 73 5.23 12.26 -4.88
C ASP A 73 4.12 12.90 -4.04
N ALA A 74 3.16 13.58 -4.67
CA ALA A 74 2.00 14.15 -3.98
C ALA A 74 1.12 13.05 -3.34
N LEU A 75 0.87 11.95 -4.05
CA LEU A 75 0.15 10.80 -3.53
C LEU A 75 0.88 10.19 -2.32
N VAL A 76 2.19 9.99 -2.43
CA VAL A 76 3.03 9.45 -1.34
C VAL A 76 2.95 10.33 -0.10
N TRP A 77 3.00 11.66 -0.26
CA TRP A 77 2.84 12.58 0.86
C TRP A 77 1.46 12.50 1.50
N ALA A 78 0.38 12.49 0.70
CA ALA A 78 -0.98 12.39 1.19
C ALA A 78 -1.22 11.08 1.96
N LEU A 79 -0.78 9.95 1.42
CA LEU A 79 -0.92 8.66 2.07
C LEU A 79 -0.01 8.52 3.30
N SER A 80 1.18 9.11 3.28
CA SER A 80 2.07 9.15 4.45
C SER A 80 1.43 9.94 5.59
N ASP A 81 0.76 11.05 5.30
CA ASP A 81 0.05 11.83 6.31
C ASP A 81 -1.12 11.05 6.90
N LEU A 82 -1.90 10.38 6.06
CA LEU A 82 -3.07 9.60 6.47
C LEU A 82 -2.71 8.35 7.28
N PHE A 83 -1.65 7.64 6.91
CA PHE A 83 -1.33 6.34 7.50
C PHE A 83 -0.15 6.38 8.47
N VAL A 84 0.79 7.30 8.28
CA VAL A 84 2.05 7.34 9.05
C VAL A 84 2.04 8.42 10.13
N GLN A 85 1.38 9.56 9.87
CA GLN A 85 1.30 10.65 10.85
C GLN A 85 0.06 10.59 11.74
N ALA A 86 -0.94 9.76 11.42
CA ALA A 86 -2.07 9.50 12.30
C ALA A 86 -1.65 8.87 13.65
N GLY A 87 -0.42 8.35 13.73
CA GLY A 87 0.22 7.96 14.98
C GLY A 87 1.57 8.69 15.08
N LYS A 88 1.64 9.72 15.88
CA LYS A 88 2.92 10.34 16.29
C LYS A 88 3.77 9.42 17.18
N ASP A 89 3.35 8.19 17.34
CA ASP A 89 4.04 7.16 18.09
C ASP A 89 4.66 6.16 17.10
N ASP A 90 5.84 5.66 17.42
CA ASP A 90 6.67 4.72 16.65
C ASP A 90 5.96 3.41 16.23
N GLY A 91 4.69 3.25 16.63
CA GLY A 91 3.88 2.06 16.44
C GLY A 91 3.60 1.67 14.98
N TYR A 92 3.59 2.61 14.01
CA TYR A 92 3.37 2.24 12.61
C TYR A 92 4.60 1.55 11.99
N ILE A 93 5.78 2.04 12.31
CA ILE A 93 7.03 1.39 11.85
C ILE A 93 7.20 0.03 12.54
N GLU A 94 6.84 -0.08 13.82
CA GLU A 94 6.81 -1.35 14.53
C GLU A 94 5.77 -2.29 13.95
N TRP A 95 4.56 -1.79 13.68
CA TRP A 95 3.53 -2.58 13.01
C TRP A 95 3.96 -3.06 11.62
N LEU A 96 4.60 -2.21 10.80
CA LEU A 96 5.14 -2.61 9.50
C LEU A 96 6.24 -3.67 9.62
N ARG A 97 7.09 -3.55 10.66
CA ARG A 97 8.13 -4.56 10.94
C ARG A 97 7.51 -5.89 11.36
N ASP A 98 6.50 -5.83 12.24
CA ASP A 98 5.78 -7.03 12.71
C ASP A 98 5.04 -7.71 11.55
N GLU A 99 4.39 -6.94 10.67
CA GLU A 99 3.71 -7.47 9.51
C GLU A 99 4.69 -8.07 8.49
N ALA A 100 5.82 -7.41 8.26
CA ALA A 100 6.90 -7.95 7.42
C ALA A 100 7.54 -9.21 8.03
N MET A 101 7.61 -9.32 9.36
CA MET A 101 8.05 -10.55 10.03
C MET A 101 7.04 -11.68 9.89
N LYS A 102 5.74 -11.40 9.98
CA LYS A 102 4.68 -12.40 9.74
C LYS A 102 4.72 -12.95 8.32
N LEU A 103 4.96 -12.10 7.33
CA LEU A 103 5.11 -12.50 5.92
C LEU A 103 6.39 -13.33 5.67
N LYS A 104 7.42 -13.18 6.51
CA LYS A 104 8.65 -14.00 6.45
C LYS A 104 8.52 -15.32 7.19
N GLN A 105 7.48 -15.51 8.00
CA GLN A 105 7.25 -16.81 8.62
C GLN A 105 6.80 -17.80 7.53
N PRO A 106 7.42 -18.99 7.44
CA PRO A 106 6.93 -20.04 6.56
C PRO A 106 5.46 -20.28 6.90
N ALA A 107 4.64 -20.40 5.86
CA ALA A 107 3.23 -20.75 6.05
C ALA A 107 3.13 -21.90 7.05
N PRO A 108 2.17 -21.86 7.99
CA PRO A 108 1.97 -22.96 8.90
C PRO A 108 1.86 -24.26 8.07
N PRO A 109 2.49 -25.36 8.50
CA PRO A 109 2.45 -26.60 7.75
C PRO A 109 0.98 -26.91 7.47
N VAL A 110 0.66 -27.00 6.17
CA VAL A 110 -0.66 -27.40 5.74
C VAL A 110 -0.95 -28.71 6.48
N PRO A 111 -2.02 -28.81 7.27
CA PRO A 111 -2.36 -30.05 7.91
C PRO A 111 -2.37 -31.12 6.82
N LYS A 112 -1.58 -32.16 6.98
CA LYS A 112 -1.59 -33.30 6.09
C LYS A 112 -2.93 -33.99 6.28
N THR A 113 -3.95 -33.47 5.62
CA THR A 113 -5.22 -34.19 5.49
C THR A 113 -4.90 -35.37 4.61
N ASN A 114 -4.91 -36.56 5.15
CA ASN A 114 -4.72 -37.81 4.42
C ASN A 114 -5.91 -38.11 3.48
N TYR A 115 -6.77 -37.12 3.28
CA TYR A 115 -7.97 -37.26 2.46
C TYR A 115 -7.73 -36.72 1.06
N ALA A 116 -8.09 -37.46 0.05
CA ALA A 116 -8.17 -36.95 -1.32
C ALA A 116 -9.23 -35.84 -1.35
N VAL A 117 -8.95 -34.74 -2.06
CA VAL A 117 -9.91 -33.67 -2.29
C VAL A 117 -11.18 -34.25 -2.90
N GLY A 118 -12.34 -33.95 -2.30
CA GLY A 118 -13.63 -34.51 -2.72
C GLY A 118 -13.99 -35.85 -2.06
N SER A 119 -13.13 -36.42 -1.18
CA SER A 119 -13.54 -37.56 -0.37
C SER A 119 -14.62 -37.18 0.64
N ILE A 120 -15.42 -38.15 1.09
CA ILE A 120 -16.49 -37.91 2.06
C ILE A 120 -15.96 -37.27 3.36
N GLU A 121 -14.77 -37.65 3.79
CA GLU A 121 -14.09 -37.09 4.96
C GLU A 121 -13.68 -35.66 4.72
N TRP A 122 -13.12 -35.34 3.55
CA TRP A 122 -12.76 -33.99 3.14
C TRP A 122 -13.99 -33.08 3.09
N CYS A 123 -15.08 -33.54 2.47
CA CYS A 123 -16.33 -32.79 2.39
C CYS A 123 -16.91 -32.49 3.76
N ARG A 124 -16.85 -33.45 4.69
CA ARG A 124 -17.34 -33.29 6.09
C ARG A 124 -16.55 -32.23 6.85
N GLU A 125 -15.22 -32.21 6.70
CA GLU A 125 -14.36 -31.20 7.35
C GLU A 125 -14.57 -29.79 6.79
N HIS A 126 -14.85 -29.69 5.49
CA HIS A 126 -14.99 -28.39 4.81
C HIS A 126 -16.45 -27.93 4.64
N GLY A 127 -17.41 -28.69 5.16
CA GLY A 127 -18.83 -28.35 5.10
C GLY A 127 -19.42 -28.36 3.68
N VAL A 128 -18.79 -29.11 2.76
CA VAL A 128 -19.22 -29.27 1.38
C VAL A 128 -20.02 -30.56 1.22
N ASN A 129 -21.11 -30.51 0.46
CA ASN A 129 -21.87 -31.72 0.19
C ASN A 129 -21.09 -32.60 -0.84
N PRO A 130 -20.87 -33.91 -0.55
CA PRO A 130 -20.16 -34.79 -1.48
C PRO A 130 -20.77 -34.90 -2.89
N GLU A 131 -22.04 -34.58 -3.02
CA GLU A 131 -22.78 -34.62 -4.30
C GLU A 131 -22.51 -33.36 -5.17
N ASP A 132 -21.90 -32.32 -4.61
CA ASP A 132 -21.61 -31.04 -5.28
C ASP A 132 -20.15 -30.95 -5.79
N VAL A 133 -19.37 -32.04 -5.65
CA VAL A 133 -17.97 -32.12 -6.08
C VAL A 133 -17.90 -32.98 -7.34
N ASP A 134 -17.97 -32.34 -8.50
CA ASP A 134 -17.68 -32.93 -9.83
C ASP A 134 -16.18 -32.90 -10.16
#